data_43c3617578f16ee47e42177169fb2206
#
_entry.id   43c3617578f16ee47e42177169fb2206
#
_cell.length_a   1.000
_cell.length_b   1.000
_cell.length_c   1.000
_cell.angle_alpha   90.00
_cell.angle_beta   90.00
_cell.angle_gamma   90.00
#
_symmetry.space_group_name_H-M   'P 1'
#
loop_
_entity.id
_entity.type
_entity.pdbx_description
1 polymer ?
#
loop_
_entity_poly.entity_id
_entity_poly.type
_entity_poly.pdbx_seq_one_letter_code
_entity_poly.pdbx_strand_id
1 'polypeptide(L)'
;MKKIIEKIVQLRNPVFQFDPNLNDMALIHFVCIQFWSFLRGLKLLFLFKKPKGAILGPGVSFFNSSKIHFGKFMKLGKEVRLSALGKEGIHLGNNVSFGDYSRIIVSTSFNHLGEYIKIGNNVGIGEYAYLGGGGGLDIGDDCIVGQYLSCHPENHKHSDLSEPIRCQGITRIGIKIGANCWIGSKVTILDGVEIGAGSIIAAGAVVNKSFPKNAIIGGVPAKLLKVRDEQI
;
A
#
# COMPACT_ATOMS: atom_id res chain seq x y z
N MET A 1 -33.27 2.11 -1.37
CA MET A 1 -31.97 1.88 -2.02
C MET A 1 -30.80 2.12 -1.06
N LYS A 2 -30.65 3.31 -0.42
CA LYS A 2 -29.55 3.62 0.54
C LYS A 2 -29.35 2.51 1.58
N LYS A 3 -30.39 2.09 2.33
CA LYS A 3 -30.31 1.06 3.37
C LYS A 3 -29.77 -0.30 2.90
N ILE A 4 -30.11 -0.71 1.67
CA ILE A 4 -29.62 -2.00 1.12
C ILE A 4 -28.14 -1.92 0.79
N ILE A 5 -27.72 -0.82 0.15
CA ILE A 5 -26.32 -0.61 -0.20
C ILE A 5 -25.45 -0.43 1.07
N GLU A 6 -25.97 0.27 2.06
CA GLU A 6 -25.36 0.42 3.37
C GLU A 6 -25.06 -0.93 4.03
N LYS A 7 -26.04 -1.85 4.07
CA LYS A 7 -25.83 -3.21 4.56
C LYS A 7 -24.73 -3.96 3.80
N ILE A 8 -24.66 -3.78 2.47
CA ILE A 8 -23.61 -4.41 1.66
C ILE A 8 -22.23 -3.82 2.02
N VAL A 9 -22.13 -2.51 2.19
CA VAL A 9 -20.88 -1.85 2.60
C VAL A 9 -20.48 -2.25 4.02
N GLN A 10 -21.45 -2.44 4.92
CA GLN A 10 -21.24 -2.88 6.30
C GLN A 10 -20.64 -4.30 6.41
N LEU A 11 -20.75 -5.15 5.39
CA LEU A 11 -20.01 -6.42 5.33
C LEU A 11 -18.48 -6.22 5.35
N ARG A 12 -18.04 -5.04 4.92
CA ARG A 12 -16.63 -4.64 4.84
C ARG A 12 -16.23 -3.65 5.96
N ASN A 13 -17.14 -2.75 6.30
CA ASN A 13 -16.97 -1.72 7.33
C ASN A 13 -18.23 -1.65 8.19
N PRO A 14 -18.29 -2.36 9.31
CA PRO A 14 -19.50 -2.49 10.14
C PRO A 14 -20.07 -1.17 10.66
N VAL A 15 -19.25 -0.15 10.85
CA VAL A 15 -19.65 1.17 11.34
C VAL A 15 -20.10 2.15 10.26
N PHE A 16 -20.07 1.72 8.99
CA PHE A 16 -20.39 2.57 7.86
C PHE A 16 -21.86 3.03 7.88
N GLN A 17 -22.08 4.33 7.69
CA GLN A 17 -23.36 4.97 7.45
C GLN A 17 -23.20 6.01 6.36
N PHE A 18 -24.21 6.14 5.49
CA PHE A 18 -24.21 7.22 4.51
C PHE A 18 -24.49 8.56 5.17
N ASP A 19 -23.77 9.59 4.77
CA ASP A 19 -24.07 10.96 5.14
C ASP A 19 -25.52 11.31 4.72
N PRO A 20 -26.30 11.94 5.61
CA PRO A 20 -27.68 12.36 5.29
C PRO A 20 -27.78 13.24 4.05
N ASN A 21 -26.76 14.06 3.75
CA ASN A 21 -26.70 14.97 2.61
C ASN A 21 -26.32 14.28 1.29
N LEU A 22 -25.99 13.00 1.29
CA LEU A 22 -25.67 12.26 0.07
C LEU A 22 -26.90 12.23 -0.85
N ASN A 23 -26.76 12.79 -2.04
CA ASN A 23 -27.82 12.77 -3.05
C ASN A 23 -27.92 11.42 -3.78
N ASP A 24 -29.10 11.10 -4.28
CA ASP A 24 -29.35 9.81 -4.91
C ASP A 24 -28.59 9.61 -6.25
N MET A 25 -28.32 10.70 -6.99
CA MET A 25 -27.54 10.63 -8.24
C MET A 25 -26.09 10.23 -7.99
N ALA A 26 -25.45 10.80 -6.96
CA ALA A 26 -24.11 10.41 -6.55
C ALA A 26 -24.06 8.93 -6.12
N LEU A 27 -25.10 8.46 -5.41
CA LEU A 27 -25.22 7.07 -5.00
C LEU A 27 -25.38 6.13 -6.20
N ILE A 28 -26.24 6.47 -7.17
CA ILE A 28 -26.42 5.69 -8.40
C ILE A 28 -25.10 5.62 -9.17
N HIS A 29 -24.44 6.75 -9.37
CA HIS A 29 -23.14 6.80 -10.05
C HIS A 29 -22.10 5.92 -9.35
N PHE A 30 -21.99 6.05 -8.02
CA PHE A 30 -21.13 5.19 -7.22
C PHE A 30 -21.42 3.71 -7.43
N VAL A 31 -22.68 3.30 -7.35
CA VAL A 31 -23.10 1.90 -7.55
C VAL A 31 -22.75 1.40 -8.94
N CYS A 32 -22.97 2.19 -9.97
CA CYS A 32 -22.59 1.85 -11.34
C CYS A 32 -21.08 1.62 -11.47
N ILE A 33 -20.26 2.51 -10.90
CA ILE A 33 -18.80 2.35 -10.90
C ILE A 33 -18.40 1.06 -10.17
N GLN A 34 -18.95 0.82 -8.98
CA GLN A 34 -18.63 -0.38 -8.19
C GLN A 34 -19.05 -1.65 -8.91
N PHE A 35 -20.23 -1.68 -9.56
CA PHE A 35 -20.71 -2.80 -10.34
C PHE A 35 -19.73 -3.18 -11.46
N TRP A 36 -19.32 -2.22 -12.29
CA TRP A 36 -18.34 -2.45 -13.34
C TRP A 36 -16.98 -2.87 -12.79
N SER A 37 -16.57 -2.32 -11.64
CA SER A 37 -15.32 -2.68 -10.99
C SER A 37 -15.35 -4.08 -10.39
N PHE A 38 -16.50 -4.52 -9.89
CA PHE A 38 -16.74 -5.89 -9.45
C PHE A 38 -16.68 -6.88 -10.63
N LEU A 39 -17.35 -6.57 -11.76
CA LEU A 39 -17.27 -7.40 -12.97
C LEU A 39 -15.83 -7.53 -13.45
N ARG A 40 -15.04 -6.45 -13.43
CA ARG A 40 -13.60 -6.54 -13.74
C ARG A 40 -12.85 -7.43 -12.75
N GLY A 41 -13.29 -7.52 -11.50
CA GLY A 41 -12.75 -8.45 -10.52
C GLY A 41 -12.81 -9.91 -10.93
N LEU A 42 -13.80 -10.29 -11.76
CA LEU A 42 -13.95 -11.65 -12.26
C LEU A 42 -12.78 -12.07 -13.18
N LYS A 43 -12.02 -11.14 -13.75
CA LYS A 43 -10.80 -11.48 -14.52
C LYS A 43 -9.77 -12.26 -13.70
N LEU A 44 -9.80 -12.18 -12.37
CA LEU A 44 -8.94 -12.98 -11.50
C LEU A 44 -9.14 -14.49 -11.70
N LEU A 45 -10.31 -14.92 -12.16
CA LEU A 45 -10.55 -16.33 -12.51
C LEU A 45 -9.64 -16.80 -13.65
N PHE A 46 -9.39 -15.96 -14.66
CA PHE A 46 -8.44 -16.25 -15.74
C PHE A 46 -6.98 -16.34 -15.25
N LEU A 47 -6.70 -15.83 -14.06
CA LEU A 47 -5.41 -15.96 -13.38
C LEU A 47 -5.41 -17.12 -12.36
N PHE A 48 -6.41 -18.00 -12.43
CA PHE A 48 -6.65 -19.12 -11.51
C PHE A 48 -6.75 -18.69 -10.04
N LYS A 49 -7.32 -17.50 -9.78
CA LYS A 49 -7.52 -16.96 -8.43
C LYS A 49 -8.99 -16.73 -8.13
N LYS A 50 -9.40 -17.10 -6.91
CA LYS A 50 -10.75 -16.78 -6.42
C LYS A 50 -10.88 -15.27 -6.21
N PRO A 51 -11.90 -14.59 -6.77
CA PRO A 51 -12.05 -13.14 -6.65
C PRO A 51 -12.22 -12.62 -5.22
N LYS A 52 -12.86 -13.39 -4.33
CA LYS A 52 -13.06 -13.06 -2.90
C LYS A 52 -13.65 -11.65 -2.67
N GLY A 53 -14.53 -11.18 -3.56
CA GLY A 53 -15.09 -9.82 -3.49
C GLY A 53 -14.14 -8.71 -3.95
N ALA A 54 -13.12 -9.02 -4.72
CA ALA A 54 -12.20 -8.03 -5.25
C ALA A 54 -12.89 -7.05 -6.21
N ILE A 55 -12.51 -5.78 -6.11
CA ILE A 55 -13.00 -4.66 -6.92
C ILE A 55 -11.82 -4.09 -7.69
N LEU A 56 -11.87 -4.16 -9.04
CA LEU A 56 -10.76 -3.71 -9.88
C LEU A 56 -11.16 -2.53 -10.77
N GLY A 57 -10.38 -1.46 -10.72
CA GLY A 57 -10.45 -0.34 -11.65
C GLY A 57 -10.07 -0.74 -13.08
N PRO A 58 -10.31 0.12 -14.06
CA PRO A 58 -9.81 -0.08 -15.43
C PRO A 58 -8.28 -0.10 -15.46
N GLY A 59 -7.69 -0.84 -16.41
CA GLY A 59 -6.24 -0.88 -16.61
C GLY A 59 -5.41 -1.60 -15.52
N VAL A 60 -6.04 -2.19 -14.50
CA VAL A 60 -5.30 -2.95 -13.47
C VAL A 60 -4.56 -4.12 -14.11
N SER A 61 -3.27 -4.24 -13.79
CA SER A 61 -2.39 -5.26 -14.35
C SER A 61 -1.63 -6.05 -13.29
N PHE A 62 -1.36 -7.33 -13.61
CA PHE A 62 -0.64 -8.26 -12.75
C PHE A 62 0.53 -8.87 -13.52
N PHE A 63 1.70 -8.92 -12.91
CA PHE A 63 2.86 -9.64 -13.42
C PHE A 63 3.30 -10.68 -12.39
N ASN A 64 3.60 -11.89 -12.86
CA ASN A 64 3.92 -13.06 -12.02
C ASN A 64 2.80 -13.34 -11.00
N SER A 65 1.56 -13.43 -11.50
CA SER A 65 0.35 -13.54 -10.68
C SER A 65 0.34 -14.74 -9.74
N SER A 66 1.05 -15.82 -10.05
CA SER A 66 1.18 -17.01 -9.17
C SER A 66 1.68 -16.65 -7.77
N LYS A 67 2.57 -15.66 -7.68
CA LYS A 67 3.14 -15.14 -6.41
C LYS A 67 2.39 -13.94 -5.82
N ILE A 68 1.18 -13.65 -6.27
CA ILE A 68 0.33 -12.64 -5.67
C ILE A 68 -0.75 -13.33 -4.84
N HIS A 69 -0.74 -13.12 -3.53
CA HIS A 69 -1.70 -13.64 -2.58
C HIS A 69 -2.51 -12.49 -1.98
N PHE A 70 -3.83 -12.64 -1.86
CA PHE A 70 -4.68 -11.60 -1.27
C PHE A 70 -5.86 -12.20 -0.51
N GLY A 71 -6.31 -11.48 0.51
CA GLY A 71 -7.48 -11.77 1.32
C GLY A 71 -8.79 -11.38 0.64
N LYS A 72 -9.84 -11.18 1.45
CA LYS A 72 -11.16 -10.73 0.99
C LYS A 72 -11.18 -9.22 0.73
N PHE A 73 -12.03 -8.78 -0.20
CA PHE A 73 -12.37 -7.37 -0.44
C PHE A 73 -11.19 -6.48 -0.84
N MET A 74 -10.22 -7.03 -1.57
CA MET A 74 -9.17 -6.22 -2.19
C MET A 74 -9.78 -5.21 -3.16
N LYS A 75 -9.35 -3.93 -3.08
CA LYS A 75 -9.77 -2.88 -4.01
C LYS A 75 -8.53 -2.27 -4.68
N LEU A 76 -8.49 -2.33 -6.00
CA LEU A 76 -7.44 -1.70 -6.80
C LEU A 76 -8.06 -0.62 -7.68
N GLY A 77 -7.56 0.60 -7.57
CA GLY A 77 -7.97 1.75 -8.41
C GLY A 77 -7.58 1.59 -9.87
N LYS A 78 -7.81 2.65 -10.65
CA LYS A 78 -7.46 2.71 -12.07
C LYS A 78 -5.94 2.54 -12.26
N GLU A 79 -5.53 1.76 -13.27
CA GLU A 79 -4.13 1.60 -13.70
C GLU A 79 -3.18 1.13 -12.58
N VAL A 80 -3.68 0.51 -11.51
CA VAL A 80 -2.83 -0.09 -10.47
C VAL A 80 -2.09 -1.28 -11.05
N ARG A 81 -0.79 -1.35 -10.79
CA ARG A 81 0.06 -2.48 -11.21
C ARG A 81 0.66 -3.22 -10.02
N LEU A 82 0.47 -4.53 -9.99
CA LEU A 82 1.14 -5.45 -9.07
C LEU A 82 2.15 -6.30 -9.83
N SER A 83 3.44 -6.21 -9.47
CA SER A 83 4.52 -7.00 -10.07
C SER A 83 5.22 -7.80 -8.98
N ALA A 84 4.95 -9.10 -8.91
CA ALA A 84 5.46 -10.00 -7.89
C ALA A 84 6.75 -10.72 -8.31
N LEU A 85 7.66 -10.01 -9.00
CA LEU A 85 8.96 -10.52 -9.39
C LEU A 85 9.90 -10.53 -8.17
N GLY A 86 9.73 -11.50 -7.30
CA GLY A 86 10.47 -11.63 -6.05
C GLY A 86 10.53 -13.06 -5.55
N LYS A 87 11.28 -13.29 -4.48
CA LYS A 87 11.42 -14.62 -3.87
C LYS A 87 10.08 -15.08 -3.25
N GLU A 88 9.42 -14.22 -2.48
CA GLU A 88 8.13 -14.53 -1.84
C GLU A 88 6.93 -13.85 -2.55
N GLY A 89 7.15 -12.75 -3.30
CA GLY A 89 6.11 -12.07 -4.06
C GLY A 89 5.32 -11.04 -3.25
N ILE A 90 4.00 -10.98 -3.47
CA ILE A 90 3.10 -9.99 -2.85
C ILE A 90 2.04 -10.70 -2.03
N HIS A 91 1.89 -10.30 -0.76
CA HIS A 91 0.90 -10.80 0.18
C HIS A 91 0.06 -9.65 0.72
N LEU A 92 -1.22 -9.65 0.43
CA LEU A 92 -2.18 -8.66 0.89
C LEU A 92 -3.19 -9.31 1.82
N GLY A 93 -3.43 -8.71 2.97
CA GLY A 93 -4.48 -9.12 3.91
C GLY A 93 -5.89 -8.88 3.38
N ASN A 94 -6.87 -8.91 4.28
CA ASN A 94 -8.25 -8.58 3.96
C ASN A 94 -8.44 -7.05 3.90
N ASN A 95 -9.38 -6.60 3.07
CA ASN A 95 -9.78 -5.19 3.01
C ASN A 95 -8.63 -4.23 2.69
N VAL A 96 -7.68 -4.65 1.84
CA VAL A 96 -6.59 -3.79 1.37
C VAL A 96 -7.04 -3.00 0.15
N SER A 97 -6.78 -1.70 0.13
CA SER A 97 -7.12 -0.83 -1.00
C SER A 97 -5.94 0.01 -1.46
N PHE A 98 -5.81 0.13 -2.80
CA PHE A 98 -4.86 1.03 -3.45
C PHE A 98 -5.62 2.03 -4.31
N GLY A 99 -5.27 3.30 -4.17
CA GLY A 99 -5.72 4.38 -5.05
C GLY A 99 -5.15 4.26 -6.46
N ASP A 100 -5.69 5.08 -7.36
CA ASP A 100 -5.38 5.06 -8.78
C ASP A 100 -3.87 5.24 -9.05
N TYR A 101 -3.39 4.64 -10.13
CA TYR A 101 -2.01 4.75 -10.64
C TYR A 101 -0.90 4.27 -9.69
N SER A 102 -1.23 3.55 -8.62
CA SER A 102 -0.23 3.02 -7.69
C SER A 102 0.55 1.85 -8.31
N ARG A 103 1.83 1.74 -7.93
CA ARG A 103 2.79 0.73 -8.40
C ARG A 103 3.30 -0.07 -7.20
N ILE A 104 3.01 -1.36 -7.18
CA ILE A 104 3.43 -2.31 -6.16
C ILE A 104 4.38 -3.29 -6.84
N ILE A 105 5.68 -3.03 -6.71
CA ILE A 105 6.73 -3.65 -7.54
C ILE A 105 7.78 -4.29 -6.64
N VAL A 106 7.82 -5.62 -6.58
CA VAL A 106 8.84 -6.30 -5.77
C VAL A 106 10.23 -6.11 -6.37
N SER A 107 10.38 -6.32 -7.68
CA SER A 107 11.60 -6.01 -8.45
C SER A 107 11.27 -5.78 -9.91
N THR A 108 12.19 -5.13 -10.61
CA THR A 108 12.18 -4.97 -12.06
C THR A 108 13.31 -5.78 -12.74
N SER A 109 14.24 -6.32 -11.95
CA SER A 109 15.44 -7.00 -12.44
C SER A 109 15.30 -8.52 -12.34
N PHE A 110 15.62 -9.25 -13.41
CA PHE A 110 15.60 -10.71 -13.46
C PHE A 110 16.89 -11.35 -12.89
N ASN A 111 17.99 -10.63 -12.87
CA ASN A 111 19.26 -11.11 -12.32
C ASN A 111 19.39 -10.86 -10.80
N HIS A 112 18.56 -9.96 -10.24
CA HIS A 112 18.53 -9.65 -8.81
C HIS A 112 17.09 -9.57 -8.36
N LEU A 113 16.45 -10.72 -8.10
CA LEU A 113 15.08 -10.78 -7.61
C LEU A 113 14.94 -10.02 -6.28
N GLY A 114 13.83 -9.32 -6.11
CA GLY A 114 13.48 -8.73 -4.82
C GLY A 114 13.00 -9.78 -3.81
N GLU A 115 12.78 -9.36 -2.58
CA GLU A 115 12.30 -10.23 -1.52
C GLU A 115 10.77 -10.35 -1.56
N TYR A 116 10.05 -9.36 -1.02
CA TYR A 116 8.59 -9.41 -0.91
C TYR A 116 7.97 -8.04 -0.63
N ILE A 117 6.62 -7.99 -0.74
CA ILE A 117 5.77 -6.95 -0.16
C ILE A 117 4.65 -7.64 0.62
N LYS A 118 4.55 -7.37 1.93
CA LYS A 118 3.50 -7.86 2.82
C LYS A 118 2.72 -6.69 3.40
N ILE A 119 1.40 -6.72 3.23
CA ILE A 119 0.49 -5.69 3.74
C ILE A 119 -0.60 -6.38 4.55
N GLY A 120 -0.82 -5.92 5.76
CA GLY A 120 -1.80 -6.45 6.69
C GLY A 120 -3.25 -6.19 6.29
N ASN A 121 -4.15 -6.34 7.24
CA ASN A 121 -5.58 -6.15 7.04
C ASN A 121 -5.98 -4.67 7.19
N ASN A 122 -7.09 -4.27 6.55
CA ASN A 122 -7.70 -2.94 6.66
C ASN A 122 -6.75 -1.78 6.30
N VAL A 123 -5.85 -1.99 5.34
CA VAL A 123 -4.89 -0.97 4.93
C VAL A 123 -5.41 -0.21 3.72
N GLY A 124 -5.54 1.11 3.86
CA GLY A 124 -5.92 2.02 2.78
C GLY A 124 -4.73 2.84 2.31
N ILE A 125 -4.33 2.70 1.03
CA ILE A 125 -3.21 3.43 0.43
C ILE A 125 -3.75 4.34 -0.65
N GLY A 126 -3.40 5.62 -0.58
CA GLY A 126 -3.80 6.65 -1.52
C GLY A 126 -3.24 6.44 -2.93
N GLU A 127 -3.60 7.36 -3.82
CA GLU A 127 -3.23 7.34 -5.23
C GLU A 127 -1.72 7.58 -5.43
N TYR A 128 -1.20 7.13 -6.58
CA TYR A 128 0.19 7.33 -7.01
C TYR A 128 1.24 6.81 -6.02
N ALA A 129 0.90 5.81 -5.22
CA ALA A 129 1.88 5.19 -4.34
C ALA A 129 2.88 4.34 -5.13
N TYR A 130 4.16 4.38 -4.73
CA TYR A 130 5.19 3.46 -5.18
C TYR A 130 5.68 2.62 -4.00
N LEU A 131 5.45 1.32 -4.06
CA LEU A 131 5.91 0.38 -3.06
C LEU A 131 6.93 -0.57 -3.68
N GLY A 132 8.20 -0.37 -3.32
CA GLY A 132 9.29 -1.28 -3.66
C GLY A 132 9.34 -2.48 -2.73
N GLY A 133 9.80 -3.62 -3.23
CA GLY A 133 9.97 -4.85 -2.44
C GLY A 133 11.38 -5.44 -2.52
N GLY A 134 12.37 -4.65 -2.98
CA GLY A 134 13.74 -5.11 -3.18
C GLY A 134 14.34 -5.80 -1.96
N GLY A 135 14.34 -5.14 -0.82
CA GLY A 135 14.80 -5.68 0.47
C GLY A 135 13.70 -6.21 1.38
N GLY A 136 12.44 -6.23 0.89
CA GLY A 136 11.25 -6.53 1.67
C GLY A 136 10.55 -5.28 2.20
N LEU A 137 9.22 -5.31 2.17
CA LEU A 137 8.37 -4.27 2.72
C LEU A 137 7.25 -4.91 3.52
N ASP A 138 7.18 -4.56 4.80
CA ASP A 138 6.09 -4.93 5.70
C ASP A 138 5.27 -3.68 6.08
N ILE A 139 3.94 -3.74 5.92
CA ILE A 139 2.99 -2.75 6.43
C ILE A 139 1.99 -3.49 7.31
N GLY A 140 1.91 -3.13 8.59
CA GLY A 140 1.00 -3.73 9.56
C GLY A 140 -0.47 -3.41 9.29
N ASP A 141 -1.35 -4.00 10.09
CA ASP A 141 -2.81 -3.83 10.01
C ASP A 141 -3.24 -2.39 10.30
N ASP A 142 -4.42 -2.02 9.82
CA ASP A 142 -5.14 -0.78 10.16
C ASP A 142 -4.39 0.52 9.84
N CYS A 143 -3.51 0.50 8.84
CA CYS A 143 -2.79 1.69 8.41
C CYS A 143 -3.58 2.54 7.41
N ILE A 144 -3.53 3.86 7.60
CA ILE A 144 -4.10 4.86 6.70
C ILE A 144 -2.95 5.61 6.02
N VAL A 145 -2.90 5.55 4.70
CA VAL A 145 -1.79 6.11 3.93
C VAL A 145 -2.30 7.12 2.90
N GLY A 146 -1.76 8.33 2.94
CA GLY A 146 -2.03 9.39 1.97
C GLY A 146 -1.47 9.08 0.57
N GLN A 147 -1.74 9.98 -0.36
CA GLN A 147 -1.28 9.89 -1.74
C GLN A 147 0.24 10.06 -1.84
N TYR A 148 0.83 9.50 -2.91
CA TYR A 148 2.26 9.63 -3.24
C TYR A 148 3.21 9.06 -2.17
N LEU A 149 2.78 8.04 -1.38
CA LEU A 149 3.75 7.30 -0.56
C LEU A 149 4.79 6.64 -1.46
N SER A 150 6.07 6.77 -1.09
CA SER A 150 7.18 6.15 -1.82
C SER A 150 8.07 5.36 -0.87
N CYS A 151 8.13 4.02 -1.04
CA CYS A 151 8.97 3.12 -0.24
C CYS A 151 10.09 2.52 -1.08
N HIS A 152 11.33 2.75 -0.66
CA HIS A 152 12.53 2.31 -1.38
C HIS A 152 13.39 1.41 -0.48
N PRO A 153 13.09 0.09 -0.36
CA PRO A 153 13.81 -0.83 0.51
C PRO A 153 15.08 -1.38 -0.15
N GLU A 154 15.85 -0.53 -0.80
CA GLU A 154 17.17 -0.84 -1.36
C GLU A 154 17.96 0.44 -1.64
N ASN A 155 19.30 0.36 -1.56
CA ASN A 155 20.22 1.43 -1.91
C ASN A 155 21.28 0.92 -2.87
N HIS A 156 21.80 1.79 -3.75
CA HIS A 156 23.00 1.52 -4.52
C HIS A 156 24.27 1.75 -3.66
N LYS A 157 25.23 0.84 -3.77
CA LYS A 157 26.58 1.06 -3.22
C LYS A 157 27.27 2.15 -4.04
N HIS A 158 28.00 3.03 -3.38
CA HIS A 158 28.59 4.22 -4.01
C HIS A 158 29.91 4.66 -3.38
N SER A 159 30.52 3.82 -2.55
CA SER A 159 31.73 4.16 -1.81
C SER A 159 33.02 4.07 -2.62
N ASP A 160 33.02 3.29 -3.70
CA ASP A 160 34.16 3.18 -4.61
C ASP A 160 34.09 4.27 -5.68
N LEU A 161 35.01 5.24 -5.61
CA LEU A 161 35.05 6.35 -6.55
C LEU A 161 35.69 5.99 -7.90
N SER A 162 36.31 4.81 -8.01
CA SER A 162 36.91 4.32 -9.26
C SER A 162 35.92 3.58 -10.16
N GLU A 163 34.79 3.13 -9.59
CA GLU A 163 33.78 2.37 -10.30
C GLU A 163 32.47 3.17 -10.46
N PRO A 164 31.80 3.09 -11.61
CA PRO A 164 30.45 3.65 -11.76
C PRO A 164 29.49 3.08 -10.72
N ILE A 165 28.64 3.90 -10.10
CA ILE A 165 27.68 3.49 -9.06
C ILE A 165 26.82 2.29 -9.52
N ARG A 166 26.40 2.27 -10.79
CA ARG A 166 25.62 1.17 -11.37
C ARG A 166 26.33 -0.20 -11.33
N CYS A 167 27.65 -0.22 -11.21
CA CYS A 167 28.47 -1.44 -11.20
C CYS A 167 28.79 -1.92 -9.78
N GLN A 168 28.65 -1.07 -8.76
CA GLN A 168 29.02 -1.39 -7.37
C GLN A 168 28.01 -2.29 -6.65
N GLY A 169 26.86 -2.57 -7.26
CA GLY A 169 25.80 -3.40 -6.66
C GLY A 169 24.86 -2.62 -5.74
N ILE A 170 24.12 -3.35 -4.92
CA ILE A 170 23.06 -2.81 -4.06
C ILE A 170 23.16 -3.36 -2.64
N THR A 171 22.55 -2.65 -1.68
CA THR A 171 22.24 -3.15 -0.33
C THR A 171 20.74 -3.21 -0.15
N ARG A 172 20.28 -4.17 0.66
CA ARG A 172 18.86 -4.44 0.92
C ARG A 172 18.68 -4.82 2.37
N ILE A 173 18.05 -3.96 3.15
CA ILE A 173 17.75 -4.19 4.57
C ILE A 173 16.24 -4.43 4.73
N GLY A 174 15.43 -3.67 3.98
CA GLY A 174 13.98 -3.71 4.04
C GLY A 174 13.37 -2.56 4.82
N ILE A 175 12.04 -2.45 4.73
CA ILE A 175 11.24 -1.44 5.44
C ILE A 175 10.16 -2.15 6.25
N LYS A 176 9.96 -1.72 7.51
CA LYS A 176 8.87 -2.20 8.35
C LYS A 176 8.05 -1.04 8.89
N ILE A 177 6.74 -1.09 8.69
CA ILE A 177 5.77 -0.14 9.23
C ILE A 177 4.82 -0.90 10.14
N GLY A 178 4.78 -0.54 11.41
CA GLY A 178 3.91 -1.17 12.41
C GLY A 178 2.42 -0.94 12.11
N ALA A 179 1.58 -1.62 12.85
CA ALA A 179 0.12 -1.48 12.73
C ALA A 179 -0.39 -0.11 13.22
N ASN A 180 -1.60 0.28 12.78
CA ASN A 180 -2.30 1.49 13.21
C ASN A 180 -1.46 2.77 13.00
N CYS A 181 -0.76 2.87 11.87
CA CYS A 181 -0.01 4.07 11.51
C CYS A 181 -0.81 4.97 10.57
N TRP A 182 -0.67 6.28 10.75
CA TRP A 182 -1.14 7.27 9.80
C TRP A 182 0.04 7.90 9.06
N ILE A 183 0.09 7.69 7.74
CA ILE A 183 1.13 8.22 6.88
C ILE A 183 0.53 9.33 6.01
N GLY A 184 1.03 10.55 6.17
CA GLY A 184 0.62 11.70 5.36
C GLY A 184 0.98 11.54 3.88
N SER A 185 0.48 12.46 3.06
CA SER A 185 0.76 12.47 1.62
C SER A 185 2.22 12.84 1.32
N LYS A 186 2.77 12.32 0.20
CA LYS A 186 4.14 12.61 -0.29
C LYS A 186 5.24 12.23 0.70
N VAL A 187 5.02 11.19 1.50
CA VAL A 187 6.06 10.65 2.39
C VAL A 187 6.98 9.72 1.60
N THR A 188 8.28 9.83 1.84
CA THR A 188 9.30 8.90 1.32
C THR A 188 9.93 8.13 2.48
N ILE A 189 10.01 6.80 2.37
CA ILE A 189 10.63 5.93 3.37
C ILE A 189 11.78 5.17 2.71
N LEU A 190 12.97 5.26 3.31
CA LEU A 190 14.19 4.68 2.79
C LEU A 190 14.52 3.33 3.42
N ASP A 191 15.46 2.62 2.81
CA ASP A 191 15.91 1.30 3.23
C ASP A 191 16.39 1.26 4.69
N GLY A 192 16.10 0.16 5.38
CA GLY A 192 16.47 -0.08 6.77
C GLY A 192 15.60 0.61 7.83
N VAL A 193 14.52 1.30 7.42
CA VAL A 193 13.65 2.03 8.35
C VAL A 193 12.62 1.09 8.98
N GLU A 194 12.50 1.17 10.31
CA GLU A 194 11.40 0.60 11.10
C GLU A 194 10.58 1.71 11.76
N ILE A 195 9.27 1.74 11.51
CA ILE A 195 8.31 2.65 12.16
C ILE A 195 7.47 1.84 13.13
N GLY A 196 7.54 2.20 14.42
CA GLY A 196 6.76 1.55 15.46
C GLY A 196 5.25 1.77 15.27
N ALA A 197 4.44 0.81 15.75
CA ALA A 197 2.98 0.86 15.66
C ALA A 197 2.41 2.14 16.30
N GLY A 198 1.26 2.59 15.81
CA GLY A 198 0.56 3.78 16.30
C GLY A 198 1.19 5.11 15.92
N SER A 199 2.20 5.11 15.05
CA SER A 199 2.93 6.33 14.67
C SER A 199 2.20 7.15 13.62
N ILE A 200 2.49 8.45 13.59
CA ILE A 200 1.99 9.40 12.58
C ILE A 200 3.20 9.99 11.86
N ILE A 201 3.18 9.93 10.53
CA ILE A 201 4.19 10.56 9.69
C ILE A 201 3.57 11.74 8.96
N ALA A 202 4.07 12.95 9.22
CA ALA A 202 3.58 14.17 8.60
C ALA A 202 3.82 14.16 7.08
N ALA A 203 2.94 14.83 6.34
CA ALA A 203 3.04 14.94 4.89
C ALA A 203 4.39 15.56 4.45
N GLY A 204 4.94 15.07 3.36
CA GLY A 204 6.21 15.54 2.79
C GLY A 204 7.47 15.07 3.54
N ALA A 205 7.37 14.24 4.57
CA ALA A 205 8.52 13.76 5.31
C ALA A 205 9.39 12.80 4.50
N VAL A 206 10.73 12.87 4.68
CA VAL A 206 11.68 11.89 4.17
C VAL A 206 12.29 11.14 5.35
N VAL A 207 11.86 9.89 5.51
CA VAL A 207 12.18 9.04 6.66
C VAL A 207 13.40 8.18 6.32
N ASN A 208 14.52 8.47 6.94
CA ASN A 208 15.81 7.81 6.70
C ASN A 208 16.38 7.10 7.94
N LYS A 209 15.61 7.02 9.02
CA LYS A 209 15.95 6.31 10.26
C LYS A 209 14.70 5.80 10.94
N SER A 210 14.85 4.83 11.82
CA SER A 210 13.77 4.20 12.57
C SER A 210 13.22 5.09 13.70
N PHE A 211 11.95 4.87 14.06
CA PHE A 211 11.25 5.58 15.13
C PHE A 211 10.44 4.62 16.01
N PRO A 212 10.32 4.91 17.31
CA PRO A 212 9.60 4.05 18.25
C PRO A 212 8.08 4.06 18.00
N LYS A 213 7.36 3.25 18.75
CA LYS A 213 5.88 3.25 18.77
C LYS A 213 5.33 4.62 19.16
N ASN A 214 4.15 4.95 18.61
CA ASN A 214 3.41 6.18 18.91
C ASN A 214 4.18 7.47 18.57
N ALA A 215 5.17 7.42 17.70
CA ALA A 215 5.94 8.58 17.29
C ALA A 215 5.13 9.48 16.34
N ILE A 216 5.22 10.81 16.53
CA ILE A 216 4.84 11.81 15.53
C ILE A 216 6.12 12.30 14.87
N ILE A 217 6.22 12.09 13.57
CA ILE A 217 7.45 12.19 12.78
C ILE A 217 7.23 13.21 11.67
N GLY A 218 8.20 14.04 11.37
CA GLY A 218 8.09 14.98 10.25
C GLY A 218 9.40 15.61 9.84
N GLY A 219 9.43 16.23 8.67
CA GLY A 219 10.56 16.98 8.14
C GLY A 219 11.43 16.22 7.12
N VAL A 220 12.45 16.92 6.58
CA VAL A 220 13.43 16.42 5.61
C VAL A 220 14.83 16.84 6.07
N PRO A 221 15.67 15.92 6.59
CA PRO A 221 15.32 14.54 6.97
C PRO A 221 14.33 14.51 8.16
N ALA A 222 13.57 13.41 8.28
CA ALA A 222 12.55 13.28 9.30
C ALA A 222 13.13 13.22 10.73
N LYS A 223 12.43 13.88 11.65
CA LYS A 223 12.78 13.92 13.09
C LYS A 223 11.56 13.54 13.91
N LEU A 224 11.80 13.03 15.13
CA LEU A 224 10.74 12.86 16.12
C LEU A 224 10.29 14.27 16.56
N LEU A 225 9.02 14.58 16.37
CA LEU A 225 8.39 15.84 16.79
C LEU A 225 7.87 15.72 18.22
N LYS A 226 7.14 14.62 18.48
CA LYS A 226 6.68 14.23 19.82
C LYS A 226 6.26 12.76 19.81
N VAL A 227 5.99 12.21 20.99
CA VAL A 227 5.31 10.92 21.16
C VAL A 227 3.84 11.20 21.43
N ARG A 228 2.94 10.35 20.92
CA ARG A 228 1.50 10.43 21.23
C ARG A 228 1.32 10.00 22.68
N ASP A 229 0.76 10.87 23.47
CA ASP A 229 0.38 10.56 24.85
C ASP A 229 -1.03 9.94 24.85
N GLU A 230 -1.28 8.99 25.74
CA GLU A 230 -2.60 8.36 25.91
C GLU A 230 -3.64 9.28 26.58
N GLN A 231 -3.28 10.55 26.82
CA GLN A 231 -4.15 11.53 27.47
C GLN A 231 -4.45 12.70 26.54
N ILE A 232 -5.61 12.67 25.92
CA ILE A 232 -6.55 13.80 25.86
C ILE A 232 -7.96 13.21 25.89
#